data_5eda1b6180248c0c1ef7b51f59be94f3
#
_entry.id   5eda1b6180248c0c1ef7b51f59be94f3
#
_cell.length_a   1.000
_cell.length_b   1.000
_cell.length_c   1.000
_cell.angle_alpha   90.00
_cell.angle_beta   90.00
_cell.angle_gamma   90.00
#
_symmetry.space_group_name_H-M   'P 1'
#
loop_
_entity.id
_entity.type
_entity.pdbx_description
1 polymer ?
#
loop_
_entity_poly.entity_id
_entity_poly.type
_entity_poly.pdbx_seq_one_letter_code
_entity_poly.pdbx_strand_id
1 'polypeptide(L)'
;MILASRGVSSPLVPVVLVLFTLATLSVSPQSFAQGKPDEKEAPTTALAPVQLIAAEPDSATEGSVTVAGQSIDYKAVAGTLTVGATDAEDATLGFDGKLLPDSGIKPPVNPADSPATARMFYAAYFKKGAAPESRPITFVYNGGPGSATMWLHLGTFGPRRVVVPDTEHQEGAPYALVNNQYSLLDVSDVVFIDAPGTGLSRTFGKDKAKAFYGVDGDGHAFERFIRRFLSKYGRWNSPKYLFGESYGTPRSAVLAADLRGVDLNGIILLSQILSFDNSVDDPKWNPGVDQSYALALPSYAATAFYFHKLPTQPPAMKPFLAEVEKFALGEYMTALLEGSELPDAQRQAIAEKLHNYTGLPVDYLLRSDLRVIGGNFSKTLKLDEGTTIGRLDTRYQGPDVDPLSEGAQYDPQSDAIASAWTAAINDYLHKDLKYGFQSTYWPSARSGGEFSWDLRHRPPGGPAAEEQETGTNVMPDLAFRMKMNPKMKVMLAGGYFDLATPYFEGEFEMHHLQIPTALQSNISYHYYEAGHMIYVKEDVLKQFHDDVENFIKATESGK
;
A
#
# COMPACT_ATOMS: atom_id res chain seq x y z
N MET A 1 -36.19 20.62 74.27
CA MET A 1 -36.87 21.81 74.71
C MET A 1 -37.05 22.67 73.45
N ILE A 2 -38.16 22.44 72.74
CA ILE A 2 -39.37 23.28 72.63
C ILE A 2 -39.14 24.55 71.82
N LEU A 3 -39.67 24.49 70.57
CA LEU A 3 -40.51 25.50 69.84
C LEU A 3 -39.89 26.89 69.54
N ALA A 4 -39.97 27.41 68.33
CA ALA A 4 -41.22 27.87 67.71
C ALA A 4 -41.03 28.26 66.23
N SER A 5 -42.04 27.96 65.46
CA SER A 5 -42.35 28.38 64.10
C SER A 5 -42.61 29.85 63.94
N ARG A 6 -42.21 30.51 62.87
CA ARG A 6 -42.94 31.61 62.26
C ARG A 6 -42.97 31.45 60.74
N GLY A 7 -44.21 31.29 60.25
CA GLY A 7 -44.50 31.30 58.83
C GLY A 7 -44.47 32.75 58.28
N VAL A 8 -44.02 32.82 57.01
CA VAL A 8 -44.21 34.02 56.18
C VAL A 8 -44.96 33.55 54.93
N SER A 9 -46.16 34.15 54.80
CA SER A 9 -47.04 33.97 53.66
C SER A 9 -46.50 34.67 52.43
N SER A 10 -46.38 33.91 51.32
CA SER A 10 -46.11 34.45 49.99
C SER A 10 -47.41 34.60 49.19
N PRO A 11 -47.59 35.67 48.41
CA PRO A 11 -48.80 35.88 47.62
C PRO A 11 -48.80 34.96 46.35
N LEU A 12 -49.96 34.39 46.08
CA LEU A 12 -50.33 33.65 44.89
C LEU A 12 -50.23 34.56 43.63
N VAL A 13 -49.40 34.22 42.70
CA VAL A 13 -49.42 34.72 41.31
C VAL A 13 -50.18 33.71 40.49
N PRO A 14 -51.20 34.09 39.71
CA PRO A 14 -51.93 33.12 38.89
C PRO A 14 -51.07 32.70 37.69
N VAL A 15 -50.77 31.42 37.65
CA VAL A 15 -50.18 30.77 36.45
C VAL A 15 -51.28 30.62 35.40
N VAL A 16 -51.22 31.43 34.36
CA VAL A 16 -52.03 31.25 33.16
C VAL A 16 -51.48 29.98 32.42
N LEU A 17 -52.26 28.92 32.51
CA LEU A 17 -51.98 27.66 31.80
C LEU A 17 -52.39 27.86 30.32
N VAL A 18 -51.43 28.19 29.47
CA VAL A 18 -51.62 28.15 28.02
C VAL A 18 -51.48 26.68 27.62
N LEU A 19 -52.61 26.04 27.39
CA LEU A 19 -52.67 24.71 26.76
C LEU A 19 -52.22 24.83 25.29
N PHE A 20 -50.97 24.52 25.03
CA PHE A 20 -50.53 24.13 23.69
C PHE A 20 -51.00 22.70 23.45
N THR A 21 -52.08 22.53 22.69
CA THR A 21 -52.43 21.25 22.10
C THR A 21 -51.36 20.90 21.08
N LEU A 22 -50.40 20.06 21.48
CA LEU A 22 -49.57 19.34 20.53
C LEU A 22 -50.49 18.38 19.76
N ALA A 23 -50.83 18.75 18.54
CA ALA A 23 -51.34 17.81 17.56
C ALA A 23 -50.19 16.87 17.21
N THR A 24 -50.14 15.72 17.87
CA THR A 24 -49.32 14.59 17.41
C THR A 24 -49.87 14.11 16.10
N LEU A 25 -49.28 14.55 15.00
CA LEU A 25 -49.41 13.89 13.71
C LEU A 25 -48.75 12.52 13.86
N SER A 26 -49.55 11.54 14.27
CA SER A 26 -49.24 10.13 14.10
C SER A 26 -49.28 9.85 12.60
N VAL A 27 -48.13 9.93 11.96
CA VAL A 27 -47.95 9.34 10.63
C VAL A 27 -47.96 7.84 10.84
N SER A 28 -49.13 7.23 10.70
CA SER A 28 -49.25 5.80 10.50
C SER A 28 -48.55 5.46 9.20
N PRO A 29 -47.70 4.42 9.13
CA PRO A 29 -47.27 3.93 7.85
C PRO A 29 -48.51 3.37 7.15
N GLN A 30 -49.09 4.13 6.24
CA GLN A 30 -49.98 3.56 5.25
C GLN A 30 -49.19 2.61 4.40
N SER A 31 -49.35 1.33 4.67
CA SER A 31 -49.05 0.29 3.72
C SER A 31 -49.92 0.56 2.48
N PHE A 32 -49.36 1.21 1.50
CA PHE A 32 -49.87 1.16 0.16
C PHE A 32 -49.72 -0.29 -0.31
N ALA A 33 -50.77 -1.07 -0.11
CA ALA A 33 -51.02 -2.24 -0.93
C ALA A 33 -51.29 -1.72 -2.36
N GLN A 34 -50.22 -1.37 -3.07
CA GLN A 34 -50.29 -1.29 -4.52
C GLN A 34 -50.44 -2.71 -5.00
N GLY A 35 -51.64 -3.00 -5.58
CA GLY A 35 -51.84 -4.17 -6.40
C GLY A 35 -50.68 -4.22 -7.41
N LYS A 36 -49.95 -5.33 -7.43
CA LYS A 36 -49.00 -5.62 -8.48
C LYS A 36 -49.72 -5.39 -9.84
N PRO A 37 -49.24 -4.44 -10.64
CA PRO A 37 -49.50 -4.58 -12.07
C PRO A 37 -48.83 -5.89 -12.47
N ASP A 38 -49.46 -6.71 -13.27
CA ASP A 38 -48.81 -7.79 -13.99
C ASP A 38 -47.61 -7.18 -14.73
N GLU A 39 -46.44 -7.19 -14.08
CA GLU A 39 -45.16 -6.99 -14.76
C GLU A 39 -45.09 -8.16 -15.76
N LYS A 40 -45.49 -7.89 -16.99
CA LYS A 40 -44.91 -8.60 -18.11
C LYS A 40 -43.41 -8.47 -17.90
N GLU A 41 -42.76 -9.57 -17.55
CA GLU A 41 -41.30 -9.70 -17.56
C GLU A 41 -40.83 -9.05 -18.86
N ALA A 42 -40.19 -7.88 -18.74
CA ALA A 42 -39.39 -7.35 -19.82
C ALA A 42 -38.43 -8.49 -20.21
N PRO A 43 -38.27 -8.82 -21.48
CA PRO A 43 -37.37 -9.89 -21.87
C PRO A 43 -36.02 -9.54 -21.24
N THR A 44 -35.61 -10.37 -20.30
CA THR A 44 -34.23 -10.34 -19.76
C THR A 44 -33.39 -10.51 -21.01
N THR A 45 -32.83 -9.41 -21.50
CA THR A 45 -31.81 -9.47 -22.54
C THR A 45 -30.71 -10.29 -21.90
N ALA A 46 -30.68 -11.58 -22.25
CA ALA A 46 -29.58 -12.45 -21.84
C ALA A 46 -28.34 -11.71 -22.31
N LEU A 47 -27.57 -11.17 -21.35
CA LEU A 47 -26.26 -10.61 -21.63
C LEU A 47 -25.56 -11.68 -22.46
N ALA A 48 -25.15 -11.32 -23.67
CA ALA A 48 -24.41 -12.23 -24.53
C ALA A 48 -23.32 -12.88 -23.70
N PRO A 49 -23.08 -14.20 -23.83
CA PRO A 49 -22.07 -14.86 -23.04
C PRO A 49 -20.81 -14.02 -23.12
N VAL A 50 -20.26 -13.62 -21.96
CA VAL A 50 -19.02 -12.85 -21.87
C VAL A 50 -17.98 -13.70 -22.59
N GLN A 51 -17.74 -13.40 -23.86
CA GLN A 51 -16.61 -13.98 -24.57
C GLN A 51 -15.38 -13.54 -23.78
N LEU A 52 -14.70 -14.50 -23.16
CA LEU A 52 -13.40 -14.26 -22.57
C LEU A 52 -12.57 -13.56 -23.65
N ILE A 53 -12.28 -12.27 -23.46
CA ILE A 53 -11.41 -11.53 -24.40
C ILE A 53 -10.12 -12.33 -24.49
N ALA A 54 -9.81 -12.83 -25.68
CA ALA A 54 -8.58 -13.60 -25.88
C ALA A 54 -7.38 -12.78 -25.38
N ALA A 55 -6.42 -13.44 -24.76
CA ALA A 55 -5.19 -12.77 -24.39
C ALA A 55 -4.55 -12.20 -25.66
N GLU A 56 -4.14 -10.94 -25.59
CA GLU A 56 -3.29 -10.34 -26.63
C GLU A 56 -1.97 -11.13 -26.67
N PRO A 57 -1.42 -11.51 -27.84
CA PRO A 57 -0.14 -12.19 -27.93
C PRO A 57 0.96 -11.34 -27.27
N ASP A 58 1.92 -12.00 -26.62
CA ASP A 58 3.09 -11.31 -26.08
C ASP A 58 3.76 -10.47 -27.16
N SER A 59 4.07 -9.22 -26.83
CA SER A 59 4.88 -8.34 -27.67
C SER A 59 6.34 -8.38 -27.23
N ALA A 60 7.25 -8.52 -28.19
CA ALA A 60 8.68 -8.47 -27.94
C ALA A 60 9.28 -7.30 -28.74
N THR A 61 9.87 -6.36 -28.04
CA THR A 61 10.54 -5.19 -28.62
C THR A 61 11.99 -5.09 -28.15
N GLU A 62 12.77 -4.23 -28.77
CA GLU A 62 14.16 -3.99 -28.41
C GLU A 62 14.36 -2.50 -28.13
N GLY A 63 15.29 -2.22 -27.23
CA GLY A 63 15.63 -0.84 -26.89
C GLY A 63 16.99 -0.76 -26.23
N SER A 64 17.38 0.47 -25.90
CA SER A 64 18.56 0.74 -25.10
C SER A 64 18.23 1.76 -24.00
N VAL A 65 18.97 1.65 -22.90
CA VAL A 65 18.96 2.62 -21.80
C VAL A 65 20.38 3.00 -21.45
N THR A 66 20.60 4.28 -21.13
CA THR A 66 21.92 4.75 -20.69
C THR A 66 21.92 4.87 -19.18
N VAL A 67 22.77 4.09 -18.51
CA VAL A 67 22.98 4.10 -17.05
C VAL A 67 24.44 4.40 -16.78
N ALA A 68 24.73 5.36 -15.91
CA ALA A 68 26.10 5.80 -15.60
C ALA A 68 26.98 6.06 -16.84
N GLY A 69 26.38 6.58 -17.91
CA GLY A 69 27.06 6.88 -19.20
C GLY A 69 27.28 5.67 -20.10
N GLN A 70 26.86 4.47 -19.70
CA GLN A 70 26.96 3.24 -20.51
C GLN A 70 25.62 2.91 -21.14
N SER A 71 25.63 2.63 -22.46
CA SER A 71 24.44 2.12 -23.16
C SER A 71 24.26 0.65 -22.90
N ILE A 72 23.08 0.26 -22.45
CA ILE A 72 22.68 -1.13 -22.17
C ILE A 72 21.55 -1.48 -23.13
N ASP A 73 21.84 -2.37 -24.08
CA ASP A 73 20.83 -2.91 -24.97
C ASP A 73 19.99 -3.96 -24.25
N TYR A 74 18.67 -3.91 -24.44
CA TYR A 74 17.73 -4.85 -23.82
C TYR A 74 16.69 -5.37 -24.82
N LYS A 75 16.11 -6.52 -24.49
CA LYS A 75 14.86 -7.02 -25.03
C LYS A 75 13.77 -6.73 -24.01
N ALA A 76 12.69 -6.06 -24.43
CA ALA A 76 11.49 -5.90 -23.65
C ALA A 76 10.42 -6.91 -24.08
N VAL A 77 9.70 -7.47 -23.11
CA VAL A 77 8.54 -8.34 -23.38
C VAL A 77 7.38 -7.84 -22.55
N ALA A 78 6.29 -7.46 -23.22
CA ALA A 78 5.00 -7.17 -22.60
C ALA A 78 4.04 -8.32 -22.91
N GLY A 79 3.39 -8.86 -21.89
CA GLY A 79 2.52 -10.01 -22.06
C GLY A 79 1.72 -10.36 -20.81
N THR A 80 1.06 -11.53 -20.86
CA THR A 80 0.30 -12.02 -19.72
C THR A 80 0.64 -13.47 -19.38
N LEU A 81 0.49 -13.81 -18.10
CA LEU A 81 0.43 -15.18 -17.59
C LEU A 81 -0.88 -15.35 -16.82
N THR A 82 -1.55 -16.47 -17.05
CA THR A 82 -2.77 -16.80 -16.31
C THR A 82 -2.44 -17.74 -15.16
N VAL A 83 -2.96 -17.44 -13.98
CA VAL A 83 -2.85 -18.27 -12.77
C VAL A 83 -4.23 -18.72 -12.30
N GLY A 84 -4.30 -19.93 -11.73
CA GLY A 84 -5.51 -20.45 -11.07
C GLY A 84 -5.67 -19.88 -9.65
N ALA A 85 -6.85 -20.01 -9.07
CA ALA A 85 -7.14 -19.59 -7.69
C ALA A 85 -6.46 -20.50 -6.65
N THR A 86 -6.24 -21.77 -6.98
CA THR A 86 -5.55 -22.75 -6.14
C THR A 86 -4.42 -23.44 -6.92
N ASP A 87 -3.48 -24.10 -6.24
CA ASP A 87 -2.41 -24.85 -6.89
C ASP A 87 -2.94 -26.00 -7.73
N ALA A 88 -4.01 -26.65 -7.27
CA ALA A 88 -4.66 -27.74 -8.01
C ALA A 88 -5.27 -27.24 -9.32
N GLU A 89 -5.95 -26.08 -9.28
CA GLU A 89 -6.51 -25.46 -10.49
C GLU A 89 -5.40 -24.93 -11.39
N ASP A 90 -4.38 -24.29 -10.82
CA ASP A 90 -3.23 -23.77 -11.57
C ASP A 90 -2.51 -24.88 -12.34
N ALA A 91 -2.30 -26.06 -11.73
CA ALA A 91 -1.64 -27.21 -12.36
C ALA A 91 -2.38 -27.73 -13.61
N THR A 92 -3.66 -27.40 -13.79
CA THR A 92 -4.47 -27.81 -14.96
C THR A 92 -4.41 -26.84 -16.14
N LEU A 93 -3.77 -25.68 -15.97
CA LEU A 93 -3.76 -24.58 -16.93
C LEU A 93 -2.41 -24.42 -17.63
N GLY A 94 -2.45 -24.15 -18.92
CA GLY A 94 -1.31 -23.59 -19.67
C GLY A 94 -1.05 -22.13 -19.28
N PHE A 95 0.06 -21.56 -19.74
CA PHE A 95 0.43 -20.16 -19.45
C PHE A 95 -0.59 -19.15 -20.00
N ASP A 96 -1.33 -19.52 -21.04
CA ASP A 96 -2.40 -18.72 -21.64
C ASP A 96 -3.77 -18.91 -20.95
N GLY A 97 -3.83 -19.74 -19.91
CA GLY A 97 -5.05 -20.03 -19.14
C GLY A 97 -5.99 -21.05 -19.78
N LYS A 98 -5.59 -21.69 -20.88
CA LYS A 98 -6.35 -22.81 -21.43
C LYS A 98 -6.08 -24.08 -20.63
N LEU A 99 -7.09 -24.94 -20.51
CA LEU A 99 -6.91 -26.26 -19.92
C LEU A 99 -5.87 -27.07 -20.70
N LEU A 100 -4.95 -27.71 -19.97
CA LEU A 100 -4.00 -28.65 -20.58
C LEU A 100 -4.75 -29.86 -21.13
N PRO A 101 -4.31 -30.44 -22.27
CA PRO A 101 -5.00 -31.57 -22.92
C PRO A 101 -5.16 -32.80 -22.02
N ASP A 102 -4.24 -33.01 -21.09
CA ASP A 102 -4.17 -34.13 -20.16
C ASP A 102 -4.78 -33.81 -18.77
N SER A 103 -5.36 -32.64 -18.60
CA SER A 103 -5.96 -32.22 -17.31
C SER A 103 -7.12 -33.11 -16.86
N GLY A 104 -7.76 -33.82 -17.78
CA GLY A 104 -8.98 -34.61 -17.50
C GLY A 104 -10.23 -33.79 -17.17
N ILE A 105 -10.12 -32.45 -17.19
CA ILE A 105 -11.20 -31.52 -16.83
C ILE A 105 -11.99 -31.15 -18.07
N LYS A 106 -13.33 -31.22 -18.00
CA LYS A 106 -14.19 -30.70 -19.04
C LYS A 106 -14.55 -29.24 -18.71
N PRO A 107 -14.39 -28.31 -19.68
CA PRO A 107 -14.84 -26.94 -19.48
C PRO A 107 -16.34 -26.92 -19.11
N PRO A 108 -16.76 -26.04 -18.19
CA PRO A 108 -18.19 -25.87 -17.91
C PRO A 108 -18.93 -25.33 -19.15
N VAL A 109 -20.21 -25.67 -19.24
CA VAL A 109 -21.07 -25.22 -20.35
C VAL A 109 -21.18 -23.70 -20.38
N ASN A 110 -21.29 -23.08 -19.20
CA ASN A 110 -21.28 -21.63 -19.06
C ASN A 110 -19.90 -21.17 -18.59
N PRO A 111 -19.16 -20.35 -19.33
CA PRO A 111 -17.86 -19.84 -18.95
C PRO A 111 -17.84 -19.07 -17.60
N ALA A 112 -18.98 -18.49 -17.20
CA ALA A 112 -19.09 -17.81 -15.91
C ALA A 112 -18.99 -18.75 -14.70
N ASP A 113 -19.26 -20.05 -14.90
CA ASP A 113 -19.14 -21.08 -13.87
C ASP A 113 -17.73 -21.71 -13.80
N SER A 114 -16.81 -21.23 -14.66
CA SER A 114 -15.41 -21.67 -14.63
C SER A 114 -14.76 -21.31 -13.30
N PRO A 115 -13.80 -22.12 -12.82
CA PRO A 115 -12.97 -21.75 -11.68
C PRO A 115 -12.33 -20.38 -11.87
N ALA A 116 -12.11 -19.67 -10.76
CA ALA A 116 -11.50 -18.35 -10.82
C ALA A 116 -10.07 -18.40 -11.36
N THR A 117 -9.77 -17.45 -12.25
CA THR A 117 -8.42 -17.27 -12.80
C THR A 117 -8.06 -15.80 -12.83
N ALA A 118 -6.77 -15.49 -12.68
CA ALA A 118 -6.23 -14.16 -12.92
C ALA A 118 -5.25 -14.21 -14.09
N ARG A 119 -5.53 -13.42 -15.12
CA ARG A 119 -4.60 -13.12 -16.20
C ARG A 119 -3.80 -11.90 -15.76
N MET A 120 -2.54 -12.13 -15.37
CA MET A 120 -1.66 -11.10 -14.81
C MET A 120 -0.74 -10.57 -15.91
N PHE A 121 -0.78 -9.26 -16.10
CA PHE A 121 0.09 -8.55 -17.04
C PHE A 121 1.47 -8.35 -16.44
N TYR A 122 2.50 -8.39 -17.29
CA TYR A 122 3.87 -8.03 -16.93
C TYR A 122 4.57 -7.31 -18.09
N ALA A 123 5.53 -6.45 -17.71
CA ALA A 123 6.54 -5.90 -18.60
C ALA A 123 7.91 -6.35 -18.08
N ALA A 124 8.64 -7.14 -18.87
CA ALA A 124 9.94 -7.69 -18.50
C ALA A 124 11.04 -7.14 -19.41
N TYR A 125 12.18 -6.79 -18.82
CA TYR A 125 13.34 -6.25 -19.52
C TYR A 125 14.54 -7.13 -19.26
N PHE A 126 15.15 -7.64 -20.33
CA PHE A 126 16.29 -8.55 -20.30
C PHE A 126 17.48 -7.90 -21.00
N LYS A 127 18.60 -7.73 -20.28
CA LYS A 127 19.85 -7.23 -20.85
C LYS A 127 20.36 -8.19 -21.93
N LYS A 128 20.63 -7.67 -23.14
CA LYS A 128 21.18 -8.48 -24.22
C LYS A 128 22.62 -8.93 -23.92
N GLY A 129 22.94 -10.15 -24.35
CA GLY A 129 24.28 -10.72 -24.21
C GLY A 129 24.63 -11.20 -22.81
N ALA A 130 23.72 -11.12 -21.84
CA ALA A 130 23.92 -11.67 -20.50
C ALA A 130 23.42 -13.14 -20.45
N ALA A 131 24.14 -14.00 -19.73
CA ALA A 131 23.72 -15.38 -19.48
C ALA A 131 22.61 -15.39 -18.40
N PRO A 132 21.45 -16.00 -18.66
CA PRO A 132 20.33 -16.01 -17.71
C PRO A 132 20.70 -16.57 -16.34
N GLU A 133 21.54 -17.59 -16.27
CA GLU A 133 21.90 -18.29 -15.03
C GLU A 133 22.70 -17.42 -14.06
N SER A 134 23.52 -16.51 -14.58
CA SER A 134 24.36 -15.60 -13.77
C SER A 134 23.75 -14.23 -13.60
N ARG A 135 22.66 -13.92 -14.31
CA ARG A 135 22.03 -12.61 -14.28
C ARG A 135 20.91 -12.57 -13.24
N PRO A 136 20.97 -11.66 -12.27
CA PRO A 136 19.86 -11.43 -11.34
C PRO A 136 18.55 -11.13 -12.05
N ILE A 137 17.44 -11.48 -11.42
CA ILE A 137 16.11 -11.11 -11.85
C ILE A 137 15.33 -10.56 -10.65
N THR A 138 14.76 -9.36 -10.82
CA THR A 138 14.00 -8.65 -9.79
C THR A 138 12.54 -8.54 -10.22
N PHE A 139 11.64 -9.09 -9.41
CA PHE A 139 10.19 -8.97 -9.57
C PHE A 139 9.69 -7.76 -8.80
N VAL A 140 9.08 -6.81 -9.50
CA VAL A 140 8.72 -5.48 -9.01
C VAL A 140 7.21 -5.29 -9.06
N TYR A 141 6.61 -4.81 -7.97
CA TYR A 141 5.17 -4.57 -7.89
C TYR A 141 4.79 -3.51 -6.86
N ASN A 142 3.80 -2.68 -7.22
CA ASN A 142 3.17 -1.74 -6.30
C ASN A 142 2.15 -2.44 -5.39
N GLY A 143 1.70 -1.72 -4.38
CA GLY A 143 0.74 -2.17 -3.37
C GLY A 143 -0.69 -1.74 -3.62
N GLY A 144 -1.14 -0.80 -2.83
CA GLY A 144 -2.50 -0.30 -2.76
C GLY A 144 -3.21 -0.69 -1.44
N PRO A 145 -3.83 -1.87 -1.27
CA PRO A 145 -4.01 -2.97 -2.24
C PRO A 145 -4.82 -2.57 -3.47
N GLY A 146 -4.54 -3.26 -4.57
CA GLY A 146 -5.23 -3.01 -5.84
C GLY A 146 -4.70 -1.81 -6.63
N SER A 147 -3.43 -1.42 -6.49
CA SER A 147 -2.76 -0.45 -7.35
C SER A 147 -1.97 -1.15 -8.46
N ALA A 148 -1.98 -0.58 -9.66
CA ALA A 148 -1.15 -1.04 -10.77
C ALA A 148 0.32 -0.67 -10.58
N THR A 149 1.22 -1.40 -11.24
CA THR A 149 2.67 -1.23 -11.05
C THR A 149 3.26 -0.10 -11.91
N MET A 150 2.44 0.74 -12.52
CA MET A 150 2.90 1.88 -13.30
C MET A 150 3.80 2.85 -12.54
N TRP A 151 3.58 2.99 -11.21
CA TRP A 151 4.32 3.90 -10.35
C TRP A 151 5.79 3.50 -10.25
N LEU A 152 6.06 2.25 -9.87
CA LEU A 152 7.41 1.71 -9.85
C LEU A 152 8.00 1.53 -11.25
N HIS A 153 7.17 1.13 -12.23
CA HIS A 153 7.64 0.89 -13.61
C HIS A 153 8.24 2.14 -14.25
N LEU A 154 7.52 3.27 -14.16
CA LEU A 154 7.94 4.54 -14.74
C LEU A 154 8.54 5.52 -13.73
N GLY A 155 8.60 5.16 -12.46
CA GLY A 155 9.16 6.00 -11.41
C GLY A 155 10.52 5.54 -10.91
N THR A 156 10.81 4.23 -10.95
CA THR A 156 12.05 3.68 -10.38
C THR A 156 13.01 3.13 -11.44
N PHE A 157 12.94 1.83 -11.71
CA PHE A 157 14.00 1.02 -12.30
C PHE A 157 13.73 0.55 -13.73
N GLY A 158 12.59 0.92 -14.32
CA GLY A 158 12.34 0.69 -15.75
C GLY A 158 13.30 1.47 -16.64
N PRO A 159 13.40 1.16 -17.95
CA PRO A 159 14.31 1.86 -18.86
C PRO A 159 13.87 3.29 -19.21
N ARG A 160 12.63 3.65 -18.92
CA ARG A 160 12.07 5.00 -19.07
C ARG A 160 11.47 5.46 -17.76
N ARG A 161 11.51 6.76 -17.49
CA ARG A 161 10.88 7.36 -16.31
C ARG A 161 10.09 8.61 -16.65
N VAL A 162 9.05 8.83 -15.86
CA VAL A 162 8.30 10.09 -15.82
C VAL A 162 9.08 11.11 -15.00
N VAL A 163 9.05 12.36 -15.42
CA VAL A 163 9.63 13.49 -14.70
C VAL A 163 8.49 14.39 -14.24
N VAL A 164 8.43 14.65 -12.95
CA VAL A 164 7.50 15.60 -12.33
C VAL A 164 8.27 16.52 -11.37
N PRO A 165 7.75 17.71 -11.05
CA PRO A 165 8.33 18.58 -10.04
C PRO A 165 8.30 17.91 -8.66
N ASP A 166 9.29 18.21 -7.81
CA ASP A 166 9.26 17.83 -6.39
C ASP A 166 8.37 18.82 -5.63
N THR A 167 7.38 18.31 -4.90
CA THR A 167 6.44 19.04 -4.01
C THR A 167 5.49 20.06 -4.68
N GLU A 168 5.51 20.17 -6.01
CA GLU A 168 4.61 21.05 -6.76
C GLU A 168 3.62 20.24 -7.61
N HIS A 169 2.50 20.86 -7.97
CA HIS A 169 1.54 20.25 -8.88
C HIS A 169 2.10 20.23 -10.30
N GLN A 170 2.07 19.04 -10.94
CA GLN A 170 2.48 18.87 -12.32
C GLN A 170 1.55 19.68 -13.26
N GLU A 171 2.12 20.42 -14.17
CA GLU A 171 1.34 21.08 -15.23
C GLU A 171 0.61 20.06 -16.11
N GLY A 172 -0.45 20.48 -16.79
CA GLY A 172 -1.18 19.64 -17.73
C GLY A 172 -0.30 19.15 -18.89
N ALA A 173 -0.78 18.09 -19.57
CA ALA A 173 -0.06 17.50 -20.72
C ALA A 173 0.42 18.55 -21.74
N PRO A 174 1.55 18.27 -22.46
CA PRO A 174 2.22 16.98 -22.63
C PRO A 174 3.22 16.64 -21.53
N TYR A 175 3.24 15.38 -21.08
CA TYR A 175 4.15 14.91 -20.05
C TYR A 175 5.43 14.32 -20.65
N ALA A 176 6.55 14.47 -19.93
CA ALA A 176 7.85 13.98 -20.38
C ALA A 176 8.10 12.53 -19.92
N LEU A 177 8.44 11.67 -20.87
CA LEU A 177 8.99 10.34 -20.62
C LEU A 177 10.44 10.33 -21.13
N VAL A 178 11.40 10.15 -20.24
CA VAL A 178 12.83 10.29 -20.54
C VAL A 178 13.59 8.97 -20.35
N ASN A 179 14.84 8.91 -20.85
CA ASN A 179 15.77 7.85 -20.51
C ASN A 179 15.94 7.79 -18.99
N ASN A 180 15.87 6.59 -18.43
CA ASN A 180 16.09 6.42 -17.00
C ASN A 180 17.54 6.03 -16.71
N GLN A 181 18.35 6.98 -16.32
CA GLN A 181 19.74 6.75 -15.94
C GLN A 181 19.91 5.98 -14.61
N TYR A 182 18.80 5.68 -13.94
CA TYR A 182 18.70 4.90 -12.70
C TYR A 182 18.01 3.55 -12.93
N SER A 183 18.00 3.08 -14.17
CA SER A 183 17.46 1.75 -14.51
C SER A 183 18.32 0.64 -13.92
N LEU A 184 17.67 -0.34 -13.28
CA LEU A 184 18.37 -1.47 -12.66
C LEU A 184 18.95 -2.48 -13.69
N LEU A 185 18.80 -2.19 -14.99
CA LEU A 185 19.36 -3.02 -16.07
C LEU A 185 20.89 -3.08 -16.11
N ASP A 186 21.57 -2.26 -15.34
CA ASP A 186 23.00 -2.41 -15.10
C ASP A 186 23.34 -3.68 -14.31
N VAL A 187 22.57 -4.03 -13.27
CA VAL A 187 22.83 -5.15 -12.35
C VAL A 187 21.79 -6.27 -12.37
N SER A 188 20.54 -6.03 -12.77
CA SER A 188 19.46 -7.02 -12.77
C SER A 188 18.60 -6.93 -14.02
N ASP A 189 18.02 -8.04 -14.48
CA ASP A 189 16.81 -7.98 -15.29
C ASP A 189 15.63 -7.64 -14.40
N VAL A 190 14.62 -6.96 -14.94
CA VAL A 190 13.49 -6.49 -14.14
C VAL A 190 12.15 -6.92 -14.75
N VAL A 191 11.21 -7.29 -13.89
CA VAL A 191 9.87 -7.73 -14.26
C VAL A 191 8.85 -6.95 -13.45
N PHE A 192 8.15 -6.02 -14.08
CA PHE A 192 7.05 -5.27 -13.48
C PHE A 192 5.75 -6.04 -13.65
N ILE A 193 5.02 -6.27 -12.55
CA ILE A 193 3.84 -7.15 -12.53
C ILE A 193 2.64 -6.33 -12.04
N ASP A 194 1.58 -6.25 -12.84
CA ASP A 194 0.30 -5.71 -12.39
C ASP A 194 -0.46 -6.77 -11.57
N ALA A 195 -0.92 -6.38 -10.38
CA ALA A 195 -1.70 -7.24 -9.51
C ALA A 195 -3.05 -7.65 -10.15
N PRO A 196 -3.69 -8.75 -9.72
CA PRO A 196 -5.00 -9.14 -10.21
C PRO A 196 -6.00 -7.98 -10.26
N GLY A 197 -6.61 -7.72 -11.41
CA GLY A 197 -7.59 -6.66 -11.61
C GLY A 197 -7.04 -5.25 -11.78
N THR A 198 -5.70 -5.07 -11.83
CA THR A 198 -5.05 -3.76 -12.04
C THR A 198 -4.36 -3.69 -13.41
N GLY A 199 -4.01 -2.52 -13.86
CA GLY A 199 -3.29 -2.31 -15.11
C GLY A 199 -3.97 -2.99 -16.29
N LEU A 200 -3.26 -3.88 -16.95
CA LEU A 200 -3.81 -4.77 -17.97
C LEU A 200 -4.17 -6.17 -17.43
N SER A 201 -4.01 -6.43 -16.14
CA SER A 201 -4.44 -7.68 -15.50
C SER A 201 -5.96 -7.75 -15.35
N ARG A 202 -6.53 -8.93 -15.55
CA ARG A 202 -7.98 -9.17 -15.45
C ARG A 202 -8.26 -10.47 -14.70
N THR A 203 -9.36 -10.50 -13.95
CA THR A 203 -9.84 -11.68 -13.22
C THR A 203 -11.10 -12.22 -13.87
N PHE A 204 -11.24 -13.54 -13.93
CA PHE A 204 -12.32 -14.25 -14.61
C PHE A 204 -12.87 -15.37 -13.72
N GLY A 205 -14.02 -15.90 -14.09
CA GLY A 205 -14.64 -17.06 -13.46
C GLY A 205 -15.48 -16.71 -12.22
N LYS A 206 -15.99 -17.78 -11.61
CA LYS A 206 -16.87 -17.68 -10.44
C LYS A 206 -16.06 -17.31 -9.20
N ASP A 207 -16.63 -16.45 -8.34
CA ASP A 207 -16.02 -16.04 -7.06
C ASP A 207 -14.61 -15.41 -7.19
N LYS A 208 -14.29 -14.84 -8.36
CA LYS A 208 -12.98 -14.25 -8.68
C LYS A 208 -12.52 -13.19 -7.70
N ALA A 209 -13.43 -12.37 -7.16
CA ALA A 209 -13.09 -11.36 -6.16
C ALA A 209 -12.60 -12.03 -4.85
N LYS A 210 -13.33 -13.04 -4.37
CA LYS A 210 -12.94 -13.82 -3.19
C LYS A 210 -11.61 -14.56 -3.39
N ALA A 211 -11.33 -15.00 -4.63
CA ALA A 211 -10.12 -15.76 -4.93
C ALA A 211 -8.84 -14.91 -4.97
N PHE A 212 -8.96 -13.61 -5.34
CA PHE A 212 -7.78 -12.78 -5.64
C PHE A 212 -7.73 -11.44 -4.90
N TYR A 213 -8.83 -10.98 -4.27
CA TYR A 213 -8.86 -9.70 -3.56
C TYR A 213 -8.80 -9.92 -2.04
N GLY A 214 -7.65 -10.30 -1.56
CA GLY A 214 -7.36 -10.53 -0.16
C GLY A 214 -5.89 -10.87 0.04
N VAL A 215 -5.45 -10.84 1.29
CA VAL A 215 -4.04 -11.01 1.67
C VAL A 215 -3.46 -12.31 1.09
N ASP A 216 -4.10 -13.43 1.36
CA ASP A 216 -3.61 -14.74 0.94
C ASP A 216 -3.81 -14.97 -0.57
N GLY A 217 -5.00 -14.64 -1.09
CA GLY A 217 -5.31 -14.84 -2.51
C GLY A 217 -4.39 -14.05 -3.45
N ASP A 218 -4.06 -12.82 -3.08
CA ASP A 218 -3.12 -11.97 -3.82
C ASP A 218 -1.68 -12.51 -3.73
N GLY A 219 -1.19 -12.83 -2.52
CA GLY A 219 0.14 -13.39 -2.33
C GLY A 219 0.36 -14.69 -3.09
N HIS A 220 -0.62 -15.61 -3.03
CA HIS A 220 -0.58 -16.90 -3.77
C HIS A 220 -0.67 -16.71 -5.28
N ALA A 221 -1.40 -15.70 -5.78
CA ALA A 221 -1.42 -15.39 -7.21
C ALA A 221 -0.04 -14.96 -7.72
N PHE A 222 0.66 -14.12 -6.97
CA PHE A 222 2.03 -13.72 -7.30
C PHE A 222 3.03 -14.87 -7.21
N GLU A 223 2.87 -15.76 -6.24
CA GLU A 223 3.69 -16.96 -6.11
C GLU A 223 3.57 -17.85 -7.37
N ARG A 224 2.34 -18.17 -7.80
CA ARG A 224 2.08 -18.95 -9.02
C ARG A 224 2.57 -18.22 -10.26
N PHE A 225 2.39 -16.91 -10.34
CA PHE A 225 2.92 -16.11 -11.44
C PHE A 225 4.45 -16.24 -11.54
N ILE A 226 5.18 -16.10 -10.44
CA ILE A 226 6.64 -16.19 -10.42
C ILE A 226 7.09 -17.58 -10.89
N ARG A 227 6.51 -18.68 -10.41
CA ARG A 227 6.84 -20.04 -10.86
C ARG A 227 6.63 -20.21 -12.36
N ARG A 228 5.49 -19.72 -12.88
CA ARG A 228 5.18 -19.76 -14.31
C ARG A 228 6.15 -18.92 -15.12
N PHE A 229 6.50 -17.74 -14.62
CA PHE A 229 7.49 -16.87 -15.27
C PHE A 229 8.87 -17.50 -15.32
N LEU A 230 9.34 -18.07 -14.21
CA LEU A 230 10.62 -18.78 -14.15
C LEU A 230 10.67 -19.96 -15.14
N SER A 231 9.56 -20.69 -15.30
CA SER A 231 9.44 -21.79 -16.27
C SER A 231 9.42 -21.29 -17.71
N LYS A 232 8.61 -20.25 -18.00
CA LYS A 232 8.46 -19.69 -19.35
C LYS A 232 9.78 -19.14 -19.91
N TYR A 233 10.60 -18.52 -19.03
CA TYR A 233 11.83 -17.82 -19.43
C TYR A 233 13.12 -18.56 -19.05
N GLY A 234 13.04 -19.76 -18.49
CA GLY A 234 14.21 -20.56 -18.11
C GLY A 234 15.06 -19.91 -17.01
N ARG A 235 14.40 -19.19 -16.04
CA ARG A 235 15.11 -18.40 -15.02
C ARG A 235 15.18 -19.07 -13.65
N TRP A 236 14.97 -20.40 -13.59
CA TRP A 236 15.01 -21.14 -12.32
C TRP A 236 16.36 -21.05 -11.60
N ASN A 237 17.46 -20.98 -12.33
CA ASN A 237 18.82 -20.91 -11.77
C ASN A 237 19.37 -19.48 -11.61
N SER A 238 18.59 -18.44 -11.93
CA SER A 238 18.99 -17.04 -11.73
C SER A 238 18.95 -16.65 -10.26
N PRO A 239 19.82 -15.72 -9.78
CA PRO A 239 19.61 -15.01 -8.52
C PRO A 239 18.27 -14.24 -8.54
N LYS A 240 17.47 -14.35 -7.51
CA LYS A 240 16.08 -13.82 -7.48
C LYS A 240 15.86 -12.83 -6.38
N TYR A 241 15.19 -11.73 -6.72
CA TYR A 241 14.83 -10.65 -5.80
C TYR A 241 13.35 -10.30 -5.92
N LEU A 242 12.75 -9.93 -4.80
CA LEU A 242 11.42 -9.32 -4.75
C LEU A 242 11.58 -7.84 -4.41
N PHE A 243 10.79 -7.01 -5.04
CA PHE A 243 10.70 -5.59 -4.72
C PHE A 243 9.24 -5.18 -4.63
N GLY A 244 8.75 -4.96 -3.42
CA GLY A 244 7.40 -4.50 -3.11
C GLY A 244 7.40 -3.12 -2.49
N GLU A 245 6.44 -2.28 -2.90
CA GLU A 245 6.17 -0.97 -2.30
C GLU A 245 4.81 -0.97 -1.61
N SER A 246 4.72 -0.32 -0.42
CA SER A 246 3.45 -0.15 0.28
C SER A 246 2.83 -1.51 0.60
N TYR A 247 1.54 -1.75 0.27
CA TYR A 247 0.93 -3.07 0.36
C TYR A 247 1.72 -4.17 -0.41
N GLY A 248 2.58 -3.82 -1.34
CA GLY A 248 3.52 -4.76 -1.96
C GLY A 248 4.50 -5.39 -0.96
N THR A 249 4.68 -4.81 0.23
CA THR A 249 5.56 -5.34 1.28
C THR A 249 4.93 -6.52 2.03
N PRO A 250 3.66 -6.47 2.52
CA PRO A 250 3.00 -7.68 3.02
C PRO A 250 2.83 -8.75 1.93
N ARG A 251 2.52 -8.37 0.67
CA ARG A 251 2.55 -9.32 -0.45
C ARG A 251 3.89 -10.03 -0.56
N SER A 252 5.00 -9.31 -0.44
CA SER A 252 6.34 -9.91 -0.49
C SER A 252 6.59 -10.91 0.63
N ALA A 253 6.10 -10.65 1.84
CA ALA A 253 6.23 -11.56 2.97
C ALA A 253 5.43 -12.86 2.74
N VAL A 254 4.14 -12.75 2.40
CA VAL A 254 3.26 -13.90 2.13
C VAL A 254 3.79 -14.75 0.99
N LEU A 255 4.00 -14.16 -0.19
CA LEU A 255 4.50 -14.92 -1.34
C LEU A 255 5.87 -15.56 -1.08
N ALA A 256 6.77 -14.90 -0.32
CA ALA A 256 8.07 -15.45 0.02
C ALA A 256 7.96 -16.68 0.94
N ALA A 257 7.01 -16.67 1.87
CA ALA A 257 6.73 -17.83 2.74
C ALA A 257 6.24 -19.04 1.93
N ASP A 258 5.46 -18.79 0.87
CA ASP A 258 4.89 -19.84 0.01
C ASP A 258 5.78 -20.28 -1.14
N LEU A 259 6.79 -19.52 -1.52
CA LEU A 259 7.77 -19.88 -2.57
C LEU A 259 8.63 -21.08 -2.15
N ARG A 260 8.00 -22.24 -1.89
CA ARG A 260 8.70 -23.47 -1.53
C ARG A 260 9.50 -23.99 -2.74
N GLY A 261 10.77 -24.33 -2.52
CA GLY A 261 11.68 -24.80 -3.57
C GLY A 261 12.19 -23.69 -4.50
N VAL A 262 11.94 -22.43 -4.18
CA VAL A 262 12.51 -21.26 -4.85
C VAL A 262 13.23 -20.41 -3.82
N ASP A 263 14.56 -20.41 -3.83
CA ASP A 263 15.31 -19.54 -2.92
C ASP A 263 15.42 -18.13 -3.48
N LEU A 264 15.18 -17.16 -2.60
CA LEU A 264 15.39 -15.75 -2.85
C LEU A 264 16.77 -15.33 -2.34
N ASN A 265 17.45 -14.49 -3.11
CA ASN A 265 18.70 -13.85 -2.68
C ASN A 265 18.41 -12.65 -1.79
N GLY A 266 17.32 -11.92 -2.08
CA GLY A 266 16.92 -10.78 -1.26
C GLY A 266 15.50 -10.32 -1.51
N ILE A 267 15.01 -9.51 -0.55
CA ILE A 267 13.72 -8.82 -0.62
C ILE A 267 13.97 -7.34 -0.33
N ILE A 268 13.41 -6.47 -1.17
CA ILE A 268 13.43 -5.02 -1.01
C ILE A 268 12.02 -4.59 -0.63
N LEU A 269 11.88 -3.97 0.53
CA LEU A 269 10.62 -3.49 1.10
C LEU A 269 10.68 -1.97 1.12
N LEU A 270 9.96 -1.32 0.20
CA LEU A 270 9.87 0.13 0.13
C LEU A 270 8.57 0.60 0.78
N SER A 271 8.71 1.58 1.70
CA SER A 271 7.55 2.16 2.40
C SER A 271 6.69 1.07 3.02
N GLN A 272 7.31 0.36 3.98
CA GLN A 272 6.84 -0.92 4.51
C GLN A 272 5.69 -0.78 5.49
N ILE A 273 4.78 -1.74 5.42
CA ILE A 273 3.82 -2.12 6.47
C ILE A 273 3.68 -3.65 6.48
N LEU A 274 3.94 -4.32 7.60
CA LEU A 274 3.74 -5.77 7.75
C LEU A 274 2.60 -6.11 8.72
N SER A 275 2.25 -5.18 9.62
CA SER A 275 1.13 -5.33 10.55
C SER A 275 0.21 -4.12 10.49
N PHE A 276 -1.05 -4.33 10.09
CA PHE A 276 -2.03 -3.24 10.00
C PHE A 276 -2.48 -2.72 11.38
N ASP A 277 -2.19 -3.44 12.47
CA ASP A 277 -2.37 -2.92 13.84
C ASP A 277 -1.46 -1.71 14.14
N ASN A 278 -0.37 -1.55 13.38
CA ASN A 278 0.55 -0.43 13.53
C ASN A 278 0.18 0.79 12.67
N SER A 279 -0.79 0.65 11.75
CA SER A 279 -1.19 1.73 10.86
C SER A 279 -1.79 2.92 11.59
N VAL A 280 -1.34 4.12 11.26
CA VAL A 280 -1.82 5.39 11.81
C VAL A 280 -3.10 5.91 11.12
N ASP A 281 -3.61 5.20 10.11
CA ASP A 281 -4.81 5.64 9.37
C ASP A 281 -6.08 5.56 10.21
N ASP A 282 -6.34 4.41 10.83
CA ASP A 282 -7.58 4.18 11.59
C ASP A 282 -7.37 3.37 12.89
N PRO A 283 -6.41 3.72 13.76
CA PRO A 283 -6.14 2.98 14.99
C PRO A 283 -7.32 2.97 15.99
N LYS A 284 -8.24 3.92 15.87
CA LYS A 284 -9.46 4.01 16.69
C LYS A 284 -10.37 2.78 16.61
N TRP A 285 -10.23 1.95 15.57
CA TRP A 285 -11.00 0.71 15.43
C TRP A 285 -10.43 -0.46 16.23
N ASN A 286 -9.23 -0.29 16.80
CA ASN A 286 -8.56 -1.29 17.62
C ASN A 286 -8.13 -0.69 18.97
N PRO A 287 -9.09 -0.26 19.85
CA PRO A 287 -8.79 0.42 21.10
C PRO A 287 -7.92 -0.45 22.02
N GLY A 288 -6.89 0.16 22.60
CA GLY A 288 -5.91 -0.51 23.44
C GLY A 288 -4.67 -1.00 22.69
N VAL A 289 -4.66 -0.88 21.34
CA VAL A 289 -3.46 -1.05 20.51
C VAL A 289 -3.01 0.35 20.08
N ASP A 290 -2.31 1.04 20.97
CA ASP A 290 -2.00 2.48 20.82
C ASP A 290 -0.61 2.75 20.21
N GLN A 291 0.16 1.71 19.88
CA GLN A 291 1.52 1.86 19.36
C GLN A 291 1.60 2.64 18.04
N SER A 292 0.58 2.56 17.21
CA SER A 292 0.52 3.31 15.93
C SER A 292 0.69 4.82 16.11
N TYR A 293 0.11 5.40 17.17
CA TYR A 293 0.28 6.83 17.47
C TYR A 293 1.72 7.19 17.82
N ALA A 294 2.40 6.32 18.57
CA ALA A 294 3.79 6.52 18.93
C ALA A 294 4.73 6.30 17.75
N LEU A 295 4.45 5.29 16.90
CA LEU A 295 5.27 4.98 15.73
C LEU A 295 5.16 6.03 14.62
N ALA A 296 4.05 6.74 14.51
CA ALA A 296 3.87 7.85 13.56
C ALA A 296 4.54 9.15 14.02
N LEU A 297 4.80 9.32 15.32
CA LEU A 297 5.30 10.57 15.90
C LEU A 297 6.60 11.09 15.24
N PRO A 298 7.61 10.26 14.92
CA PRO A 298 8.80 10.73 14.23
C PRO A 298 8.50 11.32 12.83
N SER A 299 7.56 10.76 12.07
CA SER A 299 7.14 11.34 10.76
C SER A 299 6.37 12.66 10.94
N TYR A 300 5.56 12.81 12.00
CA TYR A 300 4.95 14.10 12.35
C TYR A 300 6.02 15.14 12.69
N ALA A 301 7.02 14.76 13.46
CA ALA A 301 8.12 15.63 13.85
C ALA A 301 8.99 16.05 12.64
N ALA A 302 9.29 15.11 11.74
CA ALA A 302 9.98 15.41 10.48
C ALA A 302 9.20 16.44 9.65
N THR A 303 7.89 16.27 9.57
CA THR A 303 7.00 17.18 8.83
C THR A 303 6.95 18.58 9.47
N ALA A 304 6.77 18.65 10.78
CA ALA A 304 6.77 19.92 11.51
C ALA A 304 8.14 20.63 11.41
N PHE A 305 9.23 19.87 11.42
CA PHE A 305 10.58 20.38 11.16
C PHE A 305 10.69 20.99 9.75
N TYR A 306 10.20 20.29 8.74
CA TYR A 306 10.24 20.75 7.33
C TYR A 306 9.47 22.06 7.14
N PHE A 307 8.28 22.20 7.72
CA PHE A 307 7.44 23.39 7.60
C PHE A 307 7.78 24.50 8.60
N HIS A 308 8.83 24.35 9.42
CA HIS A 308 9.17 25.30 10.47
C HIS A 308 8.02 25.61 11.46
N LYS A 309 7.22 24.59 11.78
CA LYS A 309 6.08 24.72 12.71
C LYS A 309 6.45 24.39 14.18
N LEU A 310 7.69 24.00 14.44
CA LEU A 310 8.15 23.71 15.80
C LEU A 310 8.31 24.99 16.62
N PRO A 311 7.97 25.00 17.93
CA PRO A 311 8.19 26.17 18.80
C PRO A 311 9.67 26.60 18.88
N THR A 312 10.57 25.62 18.78
CA THR A 312 12.02 25.83 18.67
C THR A 312 12.55 24.93 17.58
N GLN A 313 13.13 25.54 16.54
CA GLN A 313 13.67 24.79 15.40
C GLN A 313 15.01 24.15 15.75
N PRO A 314 15.13 22.80 15.71
CA PRO A 314 16.41 22.13 15.92
C PRO A 314 17.39 22.41 14.78
N PRO A 315 18.71 22.34 15.03
CA PRO A 315 19.73 22.66 14.01
C PRO A 315 19.84 21.60 12.89
N ALA A 316 19.41 20.35 13.16
CA ALA A 316 19.47 19.25 12.19
C ALA A 316 18.36 18.23 12.46
N MET A 317 17.76 17.71 11.39
CA MET A 317 16.62 16.80 11.45
C MET A 317 16.97 15.45 12.07
N LYS A 318 18.00 14.76 11.60
CA LYS A 318 18.31 13.39 12.05
C LYS A 318 18.59 13.26 13.57
N PRO A 319 19.41 14.11 14.21
CA PRO A 319 19.56 14.08 15.66
C PRO A 319 18.27 14.39 16.41
N PHE A 320 17.44 15.29 15.88
CA PHE A 320 16.12 15.60 16.43
C PHE A 320 15.18 14.39 16.37
N LEU A 321 15.12 13.70 15.23
CA LEU A 321 14.29 12.50 15.10
C LEU A 321 14.73 11.39 16.06
N ALA A 322 16.01 11.18 16.27
CA ALA A 322 16.50 10.20 17.24
C ALA A 322 16.05 10.50 18.69
N GLU A 323 15.92 11.79 19.06
CA GLU A 323 15.32 12.20 20.33
C GLU A 323 13.82 11.87 20.37
N VAL A 324 13.09 12.18 19.29
CA VAL A 324 11.65 11.90 19.17
C VAL A 324 11.36 10.41 19.22
N GLU A 325 12.12 9.58 18.51
CA GLU A 325 12.00 8.11 18.51
C GLU A 325 12.16 7.54 19.93
N LYS A 326 13.13 8.04 20.67
CA LYS A 326 13.32 7.65 22.07
C LYS A 326 12.14 8.04 22.95
N PHE A 327 11.61 9.26 22.77
CA PHE A 327 10.42 9.71 23.50
C PHE A 327 9.19 8.88 23.10
N ALA A 328 9.02 8.57 21.83
CA ALA A 328 7.91 7.79 21.30
C ALA A 328 7.79 6.41 21.96
N LEU A 329 8.90 5.64 21.98
CA LEU A 329 8.94 4.31 22.60
C LEU A 329 9.07 4.32 24.13
N GLY A 330 9.34 5.47 24.73
CA GLY A 330 9.51 5.64 26.18
C GLY A 330 8.30 6.28 26.85
N GLU A 331 8.43 7.55 27.16
CA GLU A 331 7.45 8.29 27.94
C GLU A 331 6.05 8.35 27.27
N TYR A 332 6.01 8.53 25.93
CA TYR A 332 4.73 8.64 25.22
C TYR A 332 4.01 7.29 25.16
N MET A 333 4.71 6.21 24.83
CA MET A 333 4.11 4.87 24.86
C MET A 333 3.61 4.51 26.26
N THR A 334 4.36 4.82 27.31
CA THR A 334 3.95 4.58 28.70
C THR A 334 2.66 5.35 29.03
N ALA A 335 2.59 6.63 28.66
CA ALA A 335 1.39 7.45 28.88
C ALA A 335 0.16 6.91 28.13
N LEU A 336 0.33 6.44 26.89
CA LEU A 336 -0.75 5.82 26.13
C LEU A 336 -1.26 4.53 26.79
N LEU A 337 -0.36 3.69 27.34
CA LEU A 337 -0.72 2.44 28.02
C LEU A 337 -1.46 2.67 29.34
N GLU A 338 -1.21 3.79 30.06
CA GLU A 338 -1.94 4.14 31.27
C GLU A 338 -3.41 4.54 30.96
N GLY A 339 -3.69 5.00 29.74
CA GLY A 339 -5.04 5.32 29.28
C GLY A 339 -5.76 6.33 30.17
N SER A 340 -6.93 5.99 30.70
CA SER A 340 -7.73 6.84 31.58
C SER A 340 -7.13 7.00 32.99
N GLU A 341 -6.22 6.15 33.39
CA GLU A 341 -5.54 6.23 34.70
C GLU A 341 -4.36 7.22 34.69
N LEU A 342 -3.95 7.73 33.52
CA LEU A 342 -2.89 8.73 33.40
C LEU A 342 -3.27 10.01 34.16
N PRO A 343 -2.49 10.44 35.21
CA PRO A 343 -2.80 11.64 35.97
C PRO A 343 -2.80 12.91 35.11
N ASP A 344 -3.71 13.84 35.37
CA ASP A 344 -3.87 15.08 34.59
C ASP A 344 -2.56 15.88 34.42
N ALA A 345 -1.76 15.97 35.49
CA ALA A 345 -0.47 16.67 35.43
C ALA A 345 0.54 15.97 34.48
N GLN A 346 0.52 14.65 34.41
CA GLN A 346 1.36 13.90 33.46
C GLN A 346 0.82 14.02 32.05
N ARG A 347 -0.51 13.93 31.86
CA ARG A 347 -1.19 14.16 30.57
C ARG A 347 -0.83 15.53 30.00
N GLN A 348 -0.87 16.58 30.82
CA GLN A 348 -0.45 17.92 30.42
C GLN A 348 1.03 17.97 30.01
N ALA A 349 1.92 17.36 30.79
CA ALA A 349 3.34 17.33 30.48
C ALA A 349 3.66 16.59 29.16
N ILE A 350 2.96 15.47 28.89
CA ILE A 350 3.10 14.75 27.60
C ILE A 350 2.54 15.59 26.44
N ALA A 351 1.41 16.27 26.60
CA ALA A 351 0.85 17.16 25.58
C ALA A 351 1.82 18.32 25.24
N GLU A 352 2.50 18.90 26.23
CA GLU A 352 3.53 19.93 26.02
C GLU A 352 4.75 19.40 25.27
N LYS A 353 5.20 18.17 25.55
CA LYS A 353 6.26 17.52 24.78
C LYS A 353 5.85 17.22 23.34
N LEU A 354 4.63 16.69 23.14
CA LEU A 354 4.08 16.46 21.81
C LEU A 354 3.97 17.77 21.01
N HIS A 355 3.53 18.87 21.65
CA HIS A 355 3.54 20.20 21.03
C HIS A 355 4.96 20.60 20.57
N ASN A 356 5.96 20.40 21.41
CA ASN A 356 7.36 20.72 21.06
C ASN A 356 7.89 19.91 19.87
N TYR A 357 7.41 18.66 19.68
CA TYR A 357 7.84 17.79 18.60
C TYR A 357 6.98 17.91 17.33
N THR A 358 5.73 18.32 17.44
CA THR A 358 4.78 18.31 16.31
C THR A 358 4.28 19.68 15.87
N GLY A 359 4.45 20.72 16.73
CA GLY A 359 3.86 22.03 16.50
C GLY A 359 2.34 22.10 16.70
N LEU A 360 1.67 20.99 16.99
CA LEU A 360 0.22 20.97 17.23
C LEU A 360 -0.13 21.71 18.54
N PRO A 361 -1.26 22.43 18.62
CA PRO A 361 -1.67 23.12 19.84
C PRO A 361 -1.91 22.16 21.02
N VAL A 362 -1.48 22.54 22.23
CA VAL A 362 -1.60 21.71 23.44
C VAL A 362 -3.06 21.36 23.73
N ASP A 363 -3.99 22.31 23.57
CA ASP A 363 -5.42 22.06 23.79
C ASP A 363 -6.01 21.07 22.78
N TYR A 364 -5.49 21.04 21.56
CA TYR A 364 -5.84 20.04 20.55
C TYR A 364 -5.35 18.65 20.98
N LEU A 365 -4.11 18.54 21.42
CA LEU A 365 -3.51 17.30 21.90
C LEU A 365 -4.21 16.73 23.13
N LEU A 366 -4.63 17.60 24.05
CA LEU A 366 -5.44 17.19 25.21
C LEU A 366 -6.83 16.70 24.81
N ARG A 367 -7.52 17.39 23.87
CA ARG A 367 -8.84 16.98 23.38
C ARG A 367 -8.81 15.68 22.59
N SER A 368 -7.71 15.37 21.92
CA SER A 368 -7.51 14.08 21.21
C SER A 368 -7.07 12.96 22.15
N ASP A 369 -7.03 13.20 23.46
CA ASP A 369 -6.49 12.27 24.45
C ASP A 369 -5.08 11.77 24.08
N LEU A 370 -4.25 12.69 23.60
CA LEU A 370 -2.89 12.47 23.10
C LEU A 370 -2.80 11.60 21.83
N ARG A 371 -3.92 11.19 21.22
CA ARG A 371 -4.03 10.26 20.09
C ARG A 371 -4.37 11.00 18.81
N VAL A 372 -3.38 11.30 17.98
CA VAL A 372 -3.55 12.01 16.71
C VAL A 372 -3.34 11.04 15.56
N ILE A 373 -4.35 10.85 14.71
CA ILE A 373 -4.26 10.03 13.50
C ILE A 373 -3.69 10.82 12.32
N GLY A 374 -3.15 10.12 11.30
CA GLY A 374 -2.46 10.72 10.17
C GLY A 374 -3.28 11.79 9.43
N GLY A 375 -4.54 11.49 9.10
CA GLY A 375 -5.42 12.43 8.40
C GLY A 375 -5.74 13.69 9.20
N ASN A 376 -5.87 13.59 10.52
CA ASN A 376 -6.09 14.74 11.41
C ASN A 376 -4.82 15.60 11.54
N PHE A 377 -3.65 14.97 11.62
CA PHE A 377 -2.38 15.69 11.61
C PHE A 377 -2.19 16.47 10.31
N SER A 378 -2.42 15.81 9.15
CA SER A 378 -2.30 16.43 7.83
C SER A 378 -3.18 17.66 7.65
N LYS A 379 -4.36 17.67 8.29
CA LYS A 379 -5.28 18.81 8.29
C LYS A 379 -4.86 19.89 9.29
N THR A 380 -4.50 19.49 10.52
CA THR A 380 -4.36 20.44 11.64
C THR A 380 -3.07 21.24 11.58
N LEU A 381 -1.97 20.68 11.06
CA LEU A 381 -0.65 21.33 11.06
C LEU A 381 -0.64 22.70 10.36
N LYS A 382 -1.43 22.87 9.30
CA LYS A 382 -1.51 24.11 8.50
C LYS A 382 -2.94 24.65 8.40
N LEU A 383 -3.78 24.34 9.38
CA LEU A 383 -5.19 24.75 9.39
C LEU A 383 -5.37 26.27 9.31
N ASP A 384 -4.50 27.02 9.97
CA ASP A 384 -4.47 28.49 9.97
C ASP A 384 -4.17 29.10 8.58
N GLU A 385 -3.54 28.31 7.69
CA GLU A 385 -3.25 28.69 6.31
C GLU A 385 -4.34 28.24 5.32
N GLY A 386 -5.38 27.52 5.77
CA GLY A 386 -6.42 26.92 4.91
C GLY A 386 -5.86 25.84 3.97
N THR A 387 -4.85 25.10 4.44
CA THR A 387 -4.05 24.19 3.64
C THR A 387 -3.96 22.83 4.31
N THR A 388 -4.14 21.77 3.54
CA THR A 388 -3.83 20.38 3.95
C THR A 388 -2.52 19.91 3.36
N ILE A 389 -1.85 18.97 4.04
CA ILE A 389 -0.62 18.33 3.56
C ILE A 389 -0.89 16.88 3.14
N GLY A 390 0.01 16.33 2.32
CA GLY A 390 -0.11 14.97 1.79
C GLY A 390 0.00 13.88 2.85
N ARG A 391 -0.67 12.76 2.62
CA ARG A 391 -0.50 11.52 3.36
C ARG A 391 0.66 10.69 2.80
N LEU A 392 0.77 10.63 1.48
CA LEU A 392 1.87 9.93 0.81
C LEU A 392 3.21 10.69 0.94
N ASP A 393 3.16 12.00 0.85
CA ASP A 393 4.33 12.85 1.11
C ASP A 393 3.89 14.15 1.75
N THR A 394 4.18 14.30 3.02
CA THR A 394 3.74 15.47 3.79
C THR A 394 4.34 16.79 3.32
N ARG A 395 5.38 16.78 2.49
CA ARG A 395 5.96 17.99 1.87
C ARG A 395 5.04 18.59 0.81
N TYR A 396 4.17 17.77 0.18
CA TYR A 396 3.13 18.27 -0.71
C TYR A 396 2.01 18.92 0.09
N GLN A 397 1.46 19.98 -0.45
CA GLN A 397 0.37 20.74 0.18
C GLN A 397 -0.61 21.25 -0.87
N GLY A 398 -1.84 21.46 -0.45
CA GLY A 398 -2.88 22.04 -1.29
C GLY A 398 -4.00 22.67 -0.48
N PRO A 399 -4.91 23.44 -1.10
CA PRO A 399 -6.01 24.07 -0.40
C PRO A 399 -6.95 23.04 0.21
N ASP A 400 -7.51 23.36 1.37
CA ASP A 400 -8.55 22.56 1.99
C ASP A 400 -9.80 22.50 1.09
N VAL A 401 -10.32 21.30 0.86
CA VAL A 401 -11.59 21.09 0.15
C VAL A 401 -12.77 21.46 1.04
N ASP A 402 -12.73 21.04 2.30
CA ASP A 402 -13.70 21.42 3.32
C ASP A 402 -12.96 21.99 4.54
N PRO A 403 -13.00 23.34 4.72
CA PRO A 403 -12.33 24.00 5.85
C PRO A 403 -12.82 23.54 7.23
N LEU A 404 -14.02 22.97 7.33
CA LEU A 404 -14.61 22.50 8.59
C LEU A 404 -14.40 21.02 8.86
N SER A 405 -13.81 20.27 7.91
CA SER A 405 -13.50 18.87 8.14
C SER A 405 -12.41 18.69 9.20
N GLU A 406 -12.50 17.63 9.98
CA GLU A 406 -11.48 17.27 10.98
C GLU A 406 -10.23 16.61 10.34
N GLY A 407 -10.38 15.98 9.19
CA GLY A 407 -9.30 15.28 8.48
C GLY A 407 -9.15 15.74 7.05
N ALA A 408 -7.98 15.50 6.46
CA ALA A 408 -7.70 15.76 5.06
C ALA A 408 -8.68 15.00 4.14
N GLN A 409 -9.20 15.68 3.11
CA GLN A 409 -10.22 15.13 2.21
C GLN A 409 -9.63 14.52 0.93
N TYR A 410 -8.36 14.75 0.68
CA TYR A 410 -7.62 14.22 -0.46
C TYR A 410 -6.13 14.18 -0.15
N ASP A 411 -5.36 13.55 -1.00
CA ASP A 411 -3.91 13.53 -0.92
C ASP A 411 -3.29 14.45 -1.97
N PRO A 412 -2.67 15.58 -1.56
CA PRO A 412 -2.07 16.54 -2.48
C PRO A 412 -1.00 15.94 -3.41
N GLN A 413 -0.21 14.94 -2.98
CA GLN A 413 0.75 14.30 -3.87
C GLN A 413 0.06 13.50 -4.96
N SER A 414 -0.92 12.67 -4.61
CA SER A 414 -1.67 11.89 -5.59
C SER A 414 -2.26 12.77 -6.68
N ASP A 415 -2.92 13.86 -6.30
CA ASP A 415 -3.52 14.79 -7.26
C ASP A 415 -2.46 15.50 -8.11
N ALA A 416 -1.32 15.83 -7.52
CA ALA A 416 -0.26 16.54 -8.21
C ALA A 416 0.36 15.75 -9.36
N ILE A 417 0.50 14.41 -9.22
CA ILE A 417 1.36 13.62 -10.13
C ILE A 417 0.62 12.55 -10.94
N ALA A 418 -0.57 12.08 -10.50
CA ALA A 418 -1.23 10.90 -11.08
C ALA A 418 -1.48 11.00 -12.59
N SER A 419 -1.82 12.21 -13.09
CA SER A 419 -2.10 12.43 -14.51
C SER A 419 -0.89 12.12 -15.39
N ALA A 420 0.31 12.49 -14.94
CA ALA A 420 1.56 12.25 -15.68
C ALA A 420 1.85 10.74 -15.82
N TRP A 421 1.71 9.97 -14.72
CA TRP A 421 1.91 8.52 -14.77
C TRP A 421 0.87 7.81 -15.62
N THR A 422 -0.41 8.18 -15.47
CA THR A 422 -1.49 7.58 -16.24
C THR A 422 -1.33 7.81 -17.74
N ALA A 423 -0.98 9.01 -18.14
CA ALA A 423 -0.74 9.31 -19.55
C ALA A 423 0.51 8.61 -20.08
N ALA A 424 1.61 8.68 -19.32
CA ALA A 424 2.89 8.11 -19.74
C ALA A 424 2.84 6.58 -19.88
N ILE A 425 2.15 5.85 -18.96
CA ILE A 425 2.06 4.38 -19.08
C ILE A 425 1.28 3.96 -20.31
N ASN A 426 0.15 4.63 -20.62
CA ASN A 426 -0.63 4.33 -21.82
C ASN A 426 0.17 4.60 -23.10
N ASP A 427 0.88 5.72 -23.16
CA ASP A 427 1.76 6.07 -24.29
C ASP A 427 2.90 5.04 -24.43
N TYR A 428 3.56 4.70 -23.34
CA TYR A 428 4.70 3.79 -23.34
C TYR A 428 4.32 2.38 -23.76
N LEU A 429 3.19 1.85 -23.25
CA LEU A 429 2.67 0.55 -23.65
C LEU A 429 2.41 0.48 -25.16
N HIS A 430 1.78 1.50 -25.73
CA HIS A 430 1.45 1.52 -27.15
C HIS A 430 2.65 1.84 -28.05
N LYS A 431 3.44 2.86 -27.71
CA LYS A 431 4.52 3.37 -28.58
C LYS A 431 5.79 2.55 -28.50
N ASP A 432 6.18 2.11 -27.31
CA ASP A 432 7.45 1.42 -27.07
C ASP A 432 7.28 -0.09 -26.95
N LEU A 433 6.34 -0.54 -26.11
CA LEU A 433 6.12 -1.98 -25.88
C LEU A 433 5.19 -2.65 -26.89
N LYS A 434 4.47 -1.87 -27.71
CA LYS A 434 3.54 -2.37 -28.75
C LYS A 434 2.50 -3.34 -28.18
N TYR A 435 1.91 -3.00 -27.04
CA TYR A 435 0.98 -3.86 -26.31
C TYR A 435 -0.21 -3.06 -25.74
N GLY A 436 -1.31 -3.74 -25.40
CA GLY A 436 -2.46 -3.16 -24.71
C GLY A 436 -3.44 -2.40 -25.61
N PHE A 437 -3.43 -2.64 -26.93
CA PHE A 437 -4.26 -1.90 -27.90
C PHE A 437 -5.77 -2.17 -27.78
N GLN A 438 -6.15 -3.26 -27.11
CA GLN A 438 -7.57 -3.68 -27.01
C GLN A 438 -8.15 -3.46 -25.61
N SER A 439 -7.38 -2.94 -24.67
CA SER A 439 -7.78 -2.84 -23.26
C SER A 439 -7.37 -1.50 -22.66
N THR A 440 -8.24 -0.95 -21.82
CA THR A 440 -7.90 0.21 -21.00
C THR A 440 -6.98 -0.23 -19.85
N TYR A 441 -5.89 0.51 -19.63
CA TYR A 441 -5.04 0.36 -18.47
C TYR A 441 -5.75 0.91 -17.22
N TRP A 442 -5.89 0.09 -16.18
CA TRP A 442 -6.56 0.45 -14.93
C TRP A 442 -5.53 0.79 -13.84
N PRO A 443 -5.33 2.06 -13.51
CA PRO A 443 -4.42 2.44 -12.42
C PRO A 443 -4.76 1.78 -11.08
N SER A 444 -6.03 1.42 -10.89
CA SER A 444 -6.52 0.74 -9.69
C SER A 444 -7.56 -0.33 -10.04
N ALA A 445 -7.62 -1.40 -9.26
CA ALA A 445 -8.65 -2.44 -9.34
C ALA A 445 -10.06 -1.86 -9.13
N ARG A 446 -10.19 -0.75 -8.41
CA ARG A 446 -11.47 -0.02 -8.24
C ARG A 446 -12.04 0.50 -9.57
N SER A 447 -11.19 0.72 -10.58
CA SER A 447 -11.60 1.12 -11.93
C SER A 447 -12.43 0.05 -12.63
N GLY A 448 -12.33 -1.21 -12.21
CA GLY A 448 -13.05 -2.36 -12.75
C GLY A 448 -14.42 -2.62 -12.13
N GLY A 449 -14.87 -1.80 -11.18
CA GLY A 449 -16.14 -1.95 -10.48
C GLY A 449 -15.99 -2.21 -8.98
N GLU A 450 -16.77 -3.14 -8.44
CA GLU A 450 -16.72 -3.47 -7.02
C GLU A 450 -15.35 -4.08 -6.66
N PHE A 451 -14.70 -3.45 -5.69
CA PHE A 451 -13.44 -3.89 -5.12
C PHE A 451 -13.57 -3.89 -3.59
N SER A 452 -13.51 -5.08 -3.01
CA SER A 452 -13.49 -5.29 -1.56
C SER A 452 -12.30 -6.17 -1.23
N TRP A 453 -11.50 -5.74 -0.26
CA TRP A 453 -10.29 -6.45 0.13
C TRP A 453 -10.52 -7.25 1.40
N ASP A 454 -10.17 -8.54 1.37
CA ASP A 454 -10.18 -9.40 2.55
C ASP A 454 -8.85 -9.23 3.31
N LEU A 455 -8.95 -8.65 4.51
CA LEU A 455 -7.80 -8.39 5.38
C LEU A 455 -7.43 -9.59 6.27
N ARG A 456 -8.16 -10.71 6.16
CA ARG A 456 -7.83 -11.93 6.91
C ARG A 456 -6.60 -12.60 6.29
N HIS A 457 -5.79 -13.16 7.17
CA HIS A 457 -4.54 -13.81 6.82
C HIS A 457 -4.35 -15.11 7.61
N ARG A 458 -3.72 -16.10 6.98
CA ARG A 458 -3.34 -17.37 7.59
C ARG A 458 -1.82 -17.45 7.68
N PRO A 459 -1.25 -17.16 8.85
CA PRO A 459 0.19 -17.15 9.00
C PRO A 459 0.78 -18.56 8.81
N PRO A 460 2.05 -18.68 8.33
CA PRO A 460 2.72 -19.96 8.19
C PRO A 460 2.97 -20.61 9.55
N GLY A 461 2.85 -21.92 9.62
CA GLY A 461 3.10 -22.67 10.85
C GLY A 461 2.55 -24.09 10.80
N GLY A 462 2.32 -24.69 11.96
CA GLY A 462 1.73 -26.02 12.07
C GLY A 462 0.22 -26.04 11.79
N PRO A 463 -0.43 -27.21 11.90
CA PRO A 463 -1.85 -27.38 11.56
C PRO A 463 -2.79 -26.38 12.23
N ALA A 464 -2.51 -25.99 13.47
CA ALA A 464 -3.33 -25.02 14.20
C ALA A 464 -3.25 -23.59 13.58
N ALA A 465 -2.10 -23.21 13.02
CA ALA A 465 -1.94 -21.93 12.36
C ALA A 465 -2.62 -21.92 10.98
N GLU A 466 -2.65 -23.05 10.28
CA GLU A 466 -3.35 -23.18 8.99
C GLU A 466 -4.88 -23.08 9.14
N GLU A 467 -5.42 -23.35 10.30
CA GLU A 467 -6.85 -23.25 10.59
C GLU A 467 -7.26 -21.88 11.15
N GLN A 468 -6.30 -21.08 11.62
CA GLN A 468 -6.57 -19.82 12.33
C GLN A 468 -6.36 -18.61 11.43
N GLU A 469 -7.44 -17.93 11.09
CA GLU A 469 -7.41 -16.64 10.42
C GLU A 469 -7.19 -15.52 11.45
N THR A 470 -6.28 -14.60 11.13
CA THR A 470 -5.97 -13.41 11.92
C THR A 470 -6.26 -12.13 11.12
N GLY A 471 -6.19 -10.97 11.75
CA GLY A 471 -6.04 -9.69 11.03
C GLY A 471 -4.71 -9.65 10.26
N THR A 472 -4.55 -8.68 9.36
CA THR A 472 -3.34 -8.58 8.54
C THR A 472 -2.11 -8.28 9.40
N ASN A 473 -1.36 -9.32 9.73
CA ASN A 473 -0.03 -9.26 10.30
C ASN A 473 0.81 -10.37 9.66
N VAL A 474 1.68 -9.99 8.75
CA VAL A 474 2.53 -10.90 7.96
C VAL A 474 3.99 -10.89 8.41
N MET A 475 4.26 -10.35 9.59
CA MET A 475 5.60 -10.47 10.23
C MET A 475 6.00 -11.95 10.43
N PRO A 476 5.08 -12.87 10.82
CA PRO A 476 5.39 -14.29 10.90
C PRO A 476 5.86 -14.89 9.59
N ASP A 477 5.34 -14.45 8.45
CA ASP A 477 5.68 -14.93 7.10
C ASP A 477 7.11 -14.57 6.73
N LEU A 478 7.47 -13.29 6.88
CA LEU A 478 8.84 -12.84 6.66
C LEU A 478 9.81 -13.54 7.60
N ALA A 479 9.46 -13.64 8.90
CA ALA A 479 10.27 -14.32 9.90
C ALA A 479 10.43 -15.82 9.57
N PHE A 480 9.36 -16.49 9.11
CA PHE A 480 9.41 -17.87 8.65
C PHE A 480 10.37 -18.03 7.48
N ARG A 481 10.23 -17.18 6.45
CA ARG A 481 11.10 -17.24 5.27
C ARG A 481 12.57 -16.97 5.59
N MET A 482 12.87 -16.00 6.44
CA MET A 482 14.24 -15.71 6.88
C MET A 482 14.86 -16.87 7.67
N LYS A 483 14.07 -17.60 8.46
CA LYS A 483 14.53 -18.81 9.16
C LYS A 483 14.77 -19.98 8.20
N MET A 484 13.91 -20.16 7.18
CA MET A 484 14.07 -21.24 6.19
C MET A 484 15.18 -20.95 5.18
N ASN A 485 15.46 -19.70 4.89
CA ASN A 485 16.57 -19.26 4.05
C ASN A 485 17.45 -18.24 4.79
N PRO A 486 18.34 -18.70 5.70
CA PRO A 486 19.12 -17.83 6.57
C PRO A 486 20.21 -17.00 5.84
N LYS A 487 20.37 -17.20 4.54
CA LYS A 487 21.27 -16.39 3.69
C LYS A 487 20.55 -15.26 2.95
N MET A 488 19.23 -15.30 2.92
CA MET A 488 18.43 -14.23 2.31
C MET A 488 18.65 -12.91 3.04
N LYS A 489 18.81 -11.84 2.26
CA LYS A 489 18.93 -10.47 2.79
C LYS A 489 17.61 -9.73 2.62
N VAL A 490 17.39 -8.76 3.51
CA VAL A 490 16.21 -7.88 3.44
C VAL A 490 16.70 -6.44 3.50
N MET A 491 16.21 -5.62 2.59
CA MET A 491 16.44 -4.18 2.57
C MET A 491 15.12 -3.48 2.88
N LEU A 492 15.07 -2.73 3.97
CA LEU A 492 14.01 -1.81 4.29
C LEU A 492 14.38 -0.42 3.81
N ALA A 493 13.53 0.19 3.00
CA ALA A 493 13.66 1.55 2.51
C ALA A 493 12.38 2.36 2.78
N GLY A 494 12.52 3.65 3.08
CA GLY A 494 11.36 4.51 3.34
C GLY A 494 11.70 5.99 3.39
N GLY A 495 10.68 6.84 3.37
CA GLY A 495 10.80 8.29 3.46
C GLY A 495 10.42 8.81 4.84
N TYR A 496 11.17 9.83 5.33
CA TYR A 496 10.86 10.48 6.61
C TYR A 496 9.50 11.20 6.62
N PHE A 497 9.00 11.59 5.44
CA PHE A 497 7.76 12.36 5.26
C PHE A 497 6.58 11.50 4.81
N ASP A 498 6.66 10.19 5.00
CA ASP A 498 5.60 9.23 4.71
C ASP A 498 4.68 9.09 5.93
N LEU A 499 3.37 9.32 5.73
CA LEU A 499 2.32 9.02 6.72
C LEU A 499 1.42 7.86 6.30
N ALA A 500 1.60 7.33 5.10
CA ALA A 500 0.90 6.12 4.67
C ALA A 500 1.48 4.87 5.34
N THR A 501 2.81 4.85 5.46
CA THR A 501 3.59 3.81 6.14
C THR A 501 4.82 4.47 6.78
N PRO A 502 4.66 5.06 7.98
CA PRO A 502 5.72 5.81 8.64
C PRO A 502 7.01 5.00 8.78
N TYR A 503 8.16 5.61 8.48
CA TYR A 503 9.43 4.90 8.43
C TYR A 503 9.78 4.17 9.74
N PHE A 504 9.42 4.76 10.88
CA PHE A 504 9.72 4.22 12.20
C PHE A 504 8.80 3.02 12.56
N GLU A 505 7.60 2.95 11.98
CA GLU A 505 6.73 1.77 12.03
C GLU A 505 7.44 0.57 11.38
N GLY A 506 7.96 0.74 10.17
CA GLY A 506 8.71 -0.31 9.49
C GLY A 506 9.96 -0.76 10.27
N GLU A 507 10.70 0.17 10.88
CA GLU A 507 11.86 -0.15 11.72
C GLU A 507 11.45 -0.94 12.97
N PHE A 508 10.38 -0.51 13.65
CA PHE A 508 9.81 -1.21 14.80
C PHE A 508 9.42 -2.65 14.44
N GLU A 509 8.71 -2.87 13.34
CA GLU A 509 8.30 -4.20 12.90
C GLU A 509 9.50 -5.12 12.64
N MET A 510 10.54 -4.62 11.97
CA MET A 510 11.75 -5.39 11.68
C MET A 510 12.52 -5.78 12.94
N HIS A 511 12.56 -4.92 13.94
CA HIS A 511 13.16 -5.24 15.25
C HIS A 511 12.34 -6.24 16.07
N HIS A 512 11.04 -6.40 15.76
CA HIS A 512 10.13 -7.33 16.44
C HIS A 512 9.87 -8.62 15.65
N LEU A 513 10.57 -8.84 14.52
CA LEU A 513 10.54 -10.13 13.85
C LEU A 513 11.04 -11.25 14.78
N GLN A 514 10.27 -12.32 14.89
CA GLN A 514 10.63 -13.48 15.71
C GLN A 514 11.68 -14.35 14.97
N ILE A 515 12.87 -13.81 14.80
CA ILE A 515 14.02 -14.47 14.18
C ILE A 515 15.20 -14.55 15.16
N PRO A 516 16.14 -15.52 14.98
CA PRO A 516 17.39 -15.53 15.74
C PRO A 516 18.16 -14.21 15.59
N THR A 517 18.75 -13.72 16.67
CA THR A 517 19.52 -12.44 16.69
C THR A 517 20.58 -12.38 15.58
N ALA A 518 21.21 -13.51 15.26
CA ALA A 518 22.19 -13.58 14.17
C ALA A 518 21.61 -13.19 12.80
N LEU A 519 20.31 -13.40 12.56
CA LEU A 519 19.64 -13.06 11.31
C LEU A 519 19.27 -11.57 11.22
N GLN A 520 19.27 -10.82 12.32
CA GLN A 520 19.05 -9.38 12.29
C GLN A 520 20.10 -8.66 11.43
N SER A 521 21.35 -9.18 11.38
CA SER A 521 22.40 -8.66 10.51
C SER A 521 22.15 -8.85 9.00
N ASN A 522 21.10 -9.58 8.63
CA ASN A 522 20.65 -9.72 7.25
C ASN A 522 19.71 -8.59 6.81
N ILE A 523 19.30 -7.72 7.72
CA ILE A 523 18.40 -6.59 7.46
C ILE A 523 19.22 -5.31 7.39
N SER A 524 19.01 -4.52 6.32
CA SER A 524 19.57 -3.18 6.18
C SER A 524 18.48 -2.13 6.11
N TYR A 525 18.75 -0.93 6.63
CA TYR A 525 17.78 0.16 6.77
C TYR A 525 18.27 1.39 6.00
N HIS A 526 17.40 1.97 5.17
CA HIS A 526 17.71 3.08 4.27
C HIS A 526 16.57 4.10 4.30
N TYR A 527 16.80 5.29 4.88
CA TYR A 527 15.79 6.33 5.01
C TYR A 527 16.20 7.61 4.29
N TYR A 528 15.25 8.20 3.58
CA TYR A 528 15.47 9.31 2.67
C TYR A 528 14.61 10.53 3.03
N GLU A 529 15.08 11.72 2.66
CA GLU A 529 14.30 12.97 2.80
C GLU A 529 13.27 13.09 1.68
N ALA A 530 12.30 12.18 1.70
CA ALA A 530 11.18 12.04 0.77
C ALA A 530 9.97 11.44 1.49
N GLY A 531 8.84 11.33 0.80
CA GLY A 531 7.63 10.64 1.29
C GLY A 531 7.56 9.18 0.87
N HIS A 532 6.34 8.67 0.66
CA HIS A 532 6.02 7.28 0.31
C HIS A 532 6.66 6.83 -1.00
N MET A 533 6.49 7.64 -2.04
CA MET A 533 7.08 7.44 -3.36
C MET A 533 8.43 8.15 -3.43
N ILE A 534 9.44 7.62 -2.73
CA ILE A 534 10.75 8.27 -2.56
C ILE A 534 11.40 8.64 -3.90
N TYR A 535 11.08 7.93 -4.96
CA TYR A 535 11.61 8.06 -6.31
C TYR A 535 11.06 9.26 -7.10
N VAL A 536 10.05 9.95 -6.59
CA VAL A 536 9.56 11.20 -7.19
C VAL A 536 10.63 12.29 -7.13
N LYS A 537 11.43 12.29 -6.06
CA LYS A 537 12.57 13.18 -5.88
C LYS A 537 13.83 12.58 -6.54
N GLU A 538 14.34 13.20 -7.59
CA GLU A 538 15.38 12.60 -8.45
C GLU A 538 16.71 12.32 -7.72
N ASP A 539 17.16 13.20 -6.83
CA ASP A 539 18.37 12.98 -6.05
C ASP A 539 18.23 11.81 -5.06
N VAL A 540 17.03 11.59 -4.55
CA VAL A 540 16.68 10.41 -3.73
C VAL A 540 16.58 9.15 -4.58
N LEU A 541 15.97 9.22 -5.78
CA LEU A 541 15.97 8.09 -6.72
C LEU A 541 17.38 7.62 -7.06
N LYS A 542 18.32 8.58 -7.24
CA LYS A 542 19.73 8.22 -7.44
C LYS A 542 20.31 7.47 -6.24
N GLN A 543 20.12 7.99 -5.03
CA GLN A 543 20.61 7.33 -3.80
C GLN A 543 20.02 5.94 -3.65
N PHE A 544 18.71 5.82 -3.89
CA PHE A 544 17.99 4.55 -3.81
C PHE A 544 18.49 3.52 -4.85
N HIS A 545 18.75 3.97 -6.09
CA HIS A 545 19.37 3.10 -7.10
C HIS A 545 20.74 2.59 -6.63
N ASP A 546 21.61 3.49 -6.15
CA ASP A 546 22.96 3.12 -5.68
C ASP A 546 22.88 2.12 -4.50
N ASP A 547 21.94 2.31 -3.57
CA ASP A 547 21.73 1.41 -2.43
C ASP A 547 21.20 0.03 -2.87
N VAL A 548 20.26 -0.03 -3.81
CA VAL A 548 19.73 -1.30 -4.36
C VAL A 548 20.80 -2.02 -5.20
N GLU A 549 21.56 -1.29 -6.00
CA GLU A 549 22.70 -1.85 -6.74
C GLU A 549 23.70 -2.51 -5.78
N ASN A 550 24.08 -1.80 -4.71
CA ASN A 550 24.99 -2.32 -3.69
C ASN A 550 24.40 -3.52 -2.95
N PHE A 551 23.10 -3.50 -2.63
CA PHE A 551 22.38 -4.61 -2.00
C PHE A 551 22.44 -5.88 -2.88
N ILE A 552 22.15 -5.77 -4.17
CA ILE A 552 22.22 -6.90 -5.11
C ILE A 552 23.66 -7.44 -5.21
N LYS A 553 24.66 -6.56 -5.43
CA LYS A 553 26.07 -6.94 -5.54
C LYS A 553 26.59 -7.64 -4.26
N ALA A 554 26.20 -7.16 -3.08
CA ALA A 554 26.61 -7.74 -1.80
C ALA A 554 26.08 -9.17 -1.60
N THR A 555 24.86 -9.46 -2.08
CA THR A 555 24.27 -10.81 -2.00
C THR A 555 24.88 -11.79 -3.00
N GLU A 556 25.50 -11.30 -4.08
CA GLU A 556 26.19 -12.14 -5.08
C GLU A 556 27.63 -12.45 -4.70
N SER A 557 28.35 -11.48 -4.10
CA SER A 557 29.77 -11.64 -3.72
C SER A 557 29.98 -12.62 -2.55
N GLY A 558 28.93 -13.03 -1.87
CA GLY A 558 28.96 -14.07 -0.83
C GLY A 558 28.90 -15.51 -1.34
N LYS A 559 28.98 -15.74 -2.68
CA LYS A 559 28.95 -17.06 -3.31
C LYS A 559 30.32 -17.64 -3.54
#